data_459335da226f08eabb1fbcf19027c083
#
_entry.id   459335da226f08eabb1fbcf19027c083
#
_cell.length_a   1.000
_cell.length_b   1.000
_cell.length_c   1.000
_cell.angle_alpha   90.00
_cell.angle_beta   90.00
_cell.angle_gamma   90.00
#
_symmetry.space_group_name_H-M   'P 1'
#
loop_
_entity.id
_entity.type
_entity.pdbx_description
1 polymer ?
#
loop_
_entity_poly.entity_id
_entity_poly.type
_entity_poly.pdbx_seq_one_letter_code
_entity_poly.pdbx_strand_id
1 'polypeptide(L)'
;MTLTISTTYIIITSAIITLYFPIAVAQTTLLIAQFRRNSDRVHSKFRKSHIEMPPPILVQKNYHNGRKVIVVITTNGANAEVVDKLLSILKSYMLPIRLFVIKEAYDKHAYPAEEIVVPADYNCPNKSRAKLRALHYGSLWFKEHGFGKETYICHLDDDSVVSREYLEYIYSMPYDSGQGHIRLREPGKHLFSTLGDMWRISECASFCAYFNSKGKPMTAHGEGMVIRADVEEKIGWDYGTYGAEDVIMAQLIVKNGYTFGYIPGPIFIAPPLSARDFYKQRRRWIWAMLWATPFIEKINRKYVYWALYRYAIGWSGFVGFFLSLPAYFIHFQYSYAIIAFSMFNTINYFFFYQYGIFKTNKRWSLLMFILQYPVSLYEGGTMIYSLLFPPNKMKYDVIKKI
;
A
#
# COMPACT_ATOMS: atom_id res chain seq x y z
N MET A 1 5.98 -24.13 43.26
CA MET A 1 5.98 -24.36 41.80
C MET A 1 4.74 -23.78 41.12
N THR A 2 3.54 -24.02 41.55
CA THR A 2 2.28 -23.45 40.98
C THR A 2 2.22 -21.94 41.02
N LEU A 3 2.66 -21.27 42.09
CA LEU A 3 2.65 -19.80 42.20
C LEU A 3 3.59 -19.13 41.15
N THR A 4 4.73 -19.75 40.88
CA THR A 4 5.73 -19.25 39.92
C THR A 4 5.22 -19.37 38.49
N ILE A 5 4.53 -20.45 38.13
CA ILE A 5 3.96 -20.66 36.80
C ILE A 5 2.84 -19.67 36.55
N SER A 6 1.96 -19.42 37.53
CA SER A 6 0.87 -18.44 37.36
C SER A 6 1.39 -17.01 37.21
N THR A 7 2.42 -16.62 37.95
CA THR A 7 3.04 -15.30 37.86
C THR A 7 3.70 -15.08 36.48
N THR A 8 4.48 -16.07 36.02
CA THR A 8 5.12 -16.02 34.72
C THR A 8 4.10 -15.94 33.59
N TYR A 9 3.02 -16.73 33.66
CA TYR A 9 1.93 -16.68 32.69
C TYR A 9 1.26 -15.30 32.64
N ILE A 10 0.95 -14.70 33.79
CA ILE A 10 0.33 -13.36 33.87
C ILE A 10 1.25 -12.30 33.26
N ILE A 11 2.55 -12.33 33.57
CA ILE A 11 3.54 -11.38 33.02
C ILE A 11 3.58 -11.49 31.50
N ILE A 12 3.71 -12.68 30.94
CA ILE A 12 3.79 -12.91 29.49
C ILE A 12 2.49 -12.46 28.81
N THR A 13 1.34 -12.85 29.34
CA THR A 13 0.03 -12.51 28.78
C THR A 13 -0.19 -11.00 28.82
N SER A 14 0.10 -10.34 29.93
CA SER A 14 -0.01 -8.89 30.09
C SER A 14 0.93 -8.15 29.13
N ALA A 15 2.17 -8.63 28.95
CA ALA A 15 3.12 -8.05 28.01
C ALA A 15 2.60 -8.12 26.57
N ILE A 16 2.10 -9.27 26.14
CA ILE A 16 1.55 -9.47 24.77
C ILE A 16 0.34 -8.56 24.53
N ILE A 17 -0.58 -8.46 25.49
CA ILE A 17 -1.76 -7.60 25.40
C ILE A 17 -1.36 -6.13 25.33
N THR A 18 -0.40 -5.73 26.15
CA THR A 18 0.10 -4.34 26.21
C THR A 18 0.78 -3.93 24.89
N LEU A 19 1.47 -4.83 24.22
CA LEU A 19 2.10 -4.54 22.93
C LEU A 19 1.09 -4.11 21.86
N TYR A 20 -0.10 -4.67 21.84
CA TYR A 20 -1.11 -4.31 20.84
C TYR A 20 -1.96 -3.08 21.23
N PHE A 21 -2.02 -2.74 22.48
CA PHE A 21 -2.90 -1.67 22.97
C PHE A 21 -2.72 -0.32 22.24
N PRO A 22 -1.50 0.19 21.99
CA PRO A 22 -1.32 1.42 21.21
C PRO A 22 -1.89 1.32 19.79
N ILE A 23 -1.81 0.13 19.17
CA ILE A 23 -2.37 -0.12 17.84
C ILE A 23 -3.89 -0.07 17.90
N ALA A 24 -4.51 -0.72 18.89
CA ALA A 24 -5.96 -0.72 19.08
C ALA A 24 -6.52 0.70 19.28
N VAL A 25 -5.86 1.51 20.08
CA VAL A 25 -6.23 2.93 20.29
C VAL A 25 -6.14 3.71 18.98
N ALA A 26 -5.05 3.57 18.23
CA ALA A 26 -4.88 4.24 16.94
C ALA A 26 -5.93 3.78 15.91
N GLN A 27 -6.21 2.49 15.82
CA GLN A 27 -7.23 1.92 14.93
C GLN A 27 -8.63 2.42 15.29
N THR A 28 -8.99 2.44 16.56
CA THR A 28 -10.27 2.99 17.04
C THR A 28 -10.42 4.46 16.64
N THR A 29 -9.39 5.25 16.88
CA THR A 29 -9.38 6.67 16.52
C THR A 29 -9.57 6.88 15.01
N LEU A 30 -8.88 6.09 14.19
CA LEU A 30 -9.03 6.12 12.73
C LEU A 30 -10.42 5.71 12.27
N LEU A 31 -10.98 4.66 12.83
CA LEU A 31 -12.35 4.22 12.52
C LEU A 31 -13.37 5.31 12.85
N ILE A 32 -13.28 5.90 14.04
CA ILE A 32 -14.18 7.00 14.44
C ILE A 32 -14.03 8.19 13.48
N ALA A 33 -12.81 8.57 13.13
CA ALA A 33 -12.57 9.66 12.18
C ALA A 33 -13.13 9.38 10.79
N GLN A 34 -13.06 8.12 10.32
CA GLN A 34 -13.64 7.71 9.04
C GLN A 34 -15.17 7.68 9.08
N PHE A 35 -15.78 7.20 10.17
CA PHE A 35 -17.23 7.21 10.32
C PHE A 35 -17.77 8.64 10.34
N ARG A 36 -17.16 9.56 11.08
CA ARG A 36 -17.53 10.99 11.08
C ARG A 36 -17.45 11.58 9.68
N ARG A 37 -16.36 11.37 8.96
CA ARG A 37 -16.19 11.85 7.58
C ARG A 37 -17.25 11.30 6.62
N ASN A 38 -17.62 10.02 6.76
CA ASN A 38 -18.67 9.42 5.95
C ASN A 38 -20.06 9.99 6.31
N SER A 39 -20.33 10.21 7.60
CA SER A 39 -21.55 10.87 8.06
C SER A 39 -21.67 12.29 7.48
N ASP A 40 -20.61 13.10 7.55
CA ASP A 40 -20.60 14.45 6.99
C ASP A 40 -20.86 14.46 5.47
N ARG A 41 -20.32 13.47 4.74
CA ARG A 41 -20.60 13.30 3.31
C ARG A 41 -22.03 12.89 3.02
N VAL A 42 -22.62 12.04 3.84
CA VAL A 42 -24.04 11.63 3.75
C VAL A 42 -24.91 12.84 4.03
N HIS A 43 -24.67 13.58 5.11
CA HIS A 43 -25.42 14.80 5.41
C HIS A 43 -25.28 15.89 4.36
N SER A 44 -24.10 16.06 3.77
CA SER A 44 -23.90 17.01 2.68
C SER A 44 -24.61 16.58 1.38
N LYS A 45 -24.72 15.28 1.11
CA LYS A 45 -25.53 14.76 0.01
C LYS A 45 -27.03 14.93 0.29
N PHE A 46 -27.51 14.67 1.50
CA PHE A 46 -28.90 14.91 1.88
C PHE A 46 -29.28 16.40 1.84
N ARG A 47 -28.40 17.30 2.22
CA ARG A 47 -28.64 18.74 2.11
C ARG A 47 -28.69 19.23 0.65
N LYS A 48 -28.00 18.54 -0.28
CA LYS A 48 -28.05 18.80 -1.73
C LYS A 48 -29.22 18.10 -2.43
N SER A 49 -29.86 17.10 -1.83
CA SER A 49 -30.92 16.32 -2.46
C SER A 49 -32.33 16.98 -2.40
N HIS A 50 -32.44 18.16 -1.81
CA HIS A 50 -33.60 19.02 -2.06
C HIS A 50 -33.50 19.85 -3.36
N ILE A 51 -32.42 19.70 -4.11
CA ILE A 51 -32.31 20.18 -5.47
C ILE A 51 -32.37 18.92 -6.35
N GLU A 52 -33.36 18.87 -7.24
CA GLU A 52 -33.67 17.78 -8.18
C GLU A 52 -32.40 17.12 -8.71
N MET A 53 -32.33 15.79 -8.61
CA MET A 53 -31.25 15.03 -9.26
C MET A 53 -31.40 15.24 -10.78
N PRO A 54 -30.43 15.84 -11.44
CA PRO A 54 -30.40 15.73 -12.88
C PRO A 54 -30.23 14.24 -13.23
N PRO A 55 -30.85 13.75 -14.31
CA PRO A 55 -30.64 12.40 -14.80
C PRO A 55 -29.15 12.13 -14.96
N PRO A 56 -28.69 10.85 -14.97
CA PRO A 56 -27.30 10.54 -15.21
C PRO A 56 -26.93 11.09 -16.59
N ILE A 57 -26.55 12.33 -16.62
CA ILE A 57 -25.94 12.91 -17.79
C ILE A 57 -24.65 12.10 -17.93
N LEU A 58 -24.55 11.36 -19.03
CA LEU A 58 -23.28 11.05 -19.66
C LEU A 58 -22.58 12.38 -19.88
N VAL A 59 -21.96 12.90 -18.81
CA VAL A 59 -21.09 14.06 -18.92
C VAL A 59 -19.96 13.54 -19.79
N GLN A 60 -19.99 13.93 -21.06
CA GLN A 60 -18.75 14.06 -21.82
C GLN A 60 -17.89 15.02 -20.99
N LYS A 61 -17.15 14.43 -20.06
CA LYS A 61 -16.14 15.16 -19.29
C LYS A 61 -15.20 15.74 -20.34
N ASN A 62 -15.27 17.04 -20.54
CA ASN A 62 -14.26 17.73 -21.32
C ASN A 62 -12.93 17.52 -20.62
N TYR A 63 -12.15 16.52 -21.06
CA TYR A 63 -10.77 16.26 -20.63
C TYR A 63 -9.82 17.40 -21.09
N HIS A 64 -10.37 18.54 -21.51
CA HIS A 64 -9.66 19.65 -22.14
C HIS A 64 -9.11 20.71 -21.17
N ASN A 65 -8.83 20.37 -19.93
CA ASN A 65 -8.13 21.29 -19.01
C ASN A 65 -6.63 21.46 -19.34
N GLY A 66 -6.19 21.07 -20.53
CA GLY A 66 -4.78 21.12 -20.92
C GLY A 66 -3.89 20.05 -20.23
N ARG A 67 -4.45 19.26 -19.30
CA ARG A 67 -3.71 18.20 -18.62
C ARG A 67 -3.51 16.99 -19.51
N LYS A 68 -2.27 16.48 -19.49
CA LYS A 68 -1.87 15.24 -20.13
C LYS A 68 -1.70 14.16 -19.05
N VAL A 69 -2.26 12.99 -19.28
CA VAL A 69 -2.11 11.85 -18.39
C VAL A 69 -1.34 10.76 -19.12
N ILE A 70 -0.26 10.32 -18.54
CA ILE A 70 0.52 9.19 -19.01
C ILE A 70 0.50 8.07 -17.96
N VAL A 71 0.48 6.83 -18.42
CA VAL A 71 0.60 5.66 -17.56
C VAL A 71 1.89 4.96 -17.93
N VAL A 72 2.71 4.68 -16.93
CA VAL A 72 4.04 4.09 -17.08
C VAL A 72 4.09 2.77 -16.35
N ILE A 73 4.35 1.68 -17.06
CA ILE A 73 4.63 0.37 -16.47
C ILE A 73 6.14 0.16 -16.48
N THR A 74 6.71 -0.09 -15.30
CA THR A 74 8.15 -0.41 -15.17
C THR A 74 8.30 -1.91 -15.03
N THR A 75 9.07 -2.54 -15.93
CA THR A 75 9.27 -4.00 -15.94
C THR A 75 10.73 -4.39 -16.17
N ASN A 76 11.08 -5.57 -15.71
CA ASN A 76 12.34 -6.24 -16.02
C ASN A 76 12.19 -7.37 -17.06
N GLY A 77 11.02 -7.46 -17.72
CA GLY A 77 10.71 -8.47 -18.71
C GLY A 77 10.26 -9.83 -18.16
N ALA A 78 10.33 -10.07 -16.86
CA ALA A 78 9.96 -11.36 -16.28
C ALA A 78 8.46 -11.69 -16.39
N ASN A 79 7.60 -10.67 -16.56
CA ASN A 79 6.14 -10.76 -16.60
C ASN A 79 5.56 -10.16 -17.90
N ALA A 80 6.26 -10.30 -19.03
CA ALA A 80 5.89 -9.64 -20.30
C ALA A 80 4.43 -9.87 -20.72
N GLU A 81 3.96 -11.11 -20.68
CA GLU A 81 2.56 -11.44 -21.02
C GLU A 81 1.53 -10.78 -20.08
N VAL A 82 1.91 -10.58 -18.81
CA VAL A 82 1.04 -9.88 -17.86
C VAL A 82 0.98 -8.40 -18.22
N VAL A 83 2.12 -7.78 -18.56
CA VAL A 83 2.19 -6.39 -19.02
C VAL A 83 1.33 -6.17 -20.25
N ASP A 84 1.35 -7.08 -21.25
CA ASP A 84 0.50 -6.98 -22.43
C ASP A 84 -0.99 -6.99 -22.08
N LYS A 85 -1.40 -7.86 -21.15
CA LYS A 85 -2.79 -7.88 -20.64
C LYS A 85 -3.16 -6.57 -19.93
N LEU A 86 -2.26 -6.01 -19.11
CA LEU A 86 -2.48 -4.74 -18.42
C LEU A 86 -2.62 -3.59 -19.43
N LEU A 87 -1.76 -3.53 -20.44
CA LEU A 87 -1.85 -2.55 -21.52
C LEU A 87 -3.17 -2.66 -22.31
N SER A 88 -3.61 -3.88 -22.58
CA SER A 88 -4.91 -4.12 -23.23
C SER A 88 -6.08 -3.60 -22.38
N ILE A 89 -6.07 -3.83 -21.07
CA ILE A 89 -7.08 -3.30 -20.14
C ILE A 89 -7.06 -1.75 -20.16
N LEU A 90 -5.89 -1.14 -20.06
CA LEU A 90 -5.76 0.33 -20.07
C LEU A 90 -6.26 0.93 -21.38
N LYS A 91 -5.96 0.33 -22.54
CA LYS A 91 -6.47 0.74 -23.86
C LYS A 91 -8.00 0.61 -23.94
N SER A 92 -8.58 -0.41 -23.33
CA SER A 92 -10.04 -0.60 -23.33
C SER A 92 -10.83 0.49 -22.61
N TYR A 93 -10.17 1.32 -21.82
CA TYR A 93 -10.80 2.46 -21.15
C TYR A 93 -11.14 3.62 -22.12
N MET A 94 -10.54 3.63 -23.30
CA MET A 94 -10.77 4.69 -24.31
C MET A 94 -10.60 6.11 -23.74
N LEU A 95 -9.62 6.29 -22.88
CA LEU A 95 -9.24 7.59 -22.33
C LEU A 95 -8.08 8.20 -23.14
N PRO A 96 -7.96 9.53 -23.22
CA PRO A 96 -6.87 10.20 -23.93
C PRO A 96 -5.55 10.13 -23.14
N ILE A 97 -5.12 8.92 -22.80
CA ILE A 97 -3.88 8.61 -22.09
C ILE A 97 -2.80 8.11 -23.04
N ARG A 98 -1.54 8.42 -22.76
CA ARG A 98 -0.40 7.77 -23.41
C ARG A 98 0.11 6.64 -22.50
N LEU A 99 0.49 5.53 -23.10
CA LEU A 99 1.00 4.35 -22.40
C LEU A 99 2.47 4.17 -22.70
N PHE A 100 3.28 4.09 -21.65
CA PHE A 100 4.70 3.84 -21.73
C PHE A 100 5.10 2.56 -20.97
N VAL A 101 6.10 1.87 -21.47
CA VAL A 101 6.77 0.79 -20.77
C VAL A 101 8.24 1.16 -20.62
N ILE A 102 8.72 1.26 -19.38
CA ILE A 102 10.15 1.37 -19.08
C ILE A 102 10.69 -0.02 -18.89
N LYS A 103 11.60 -0.43 -19.76
CA LYS A 103 12.19 -1.77 -19.76
C LYS A 103 13.72 -1.74 -19.81
N GLU A 104 14.35 -2.78 -19.36
CA GLU A 104 15.79 -2.95 -19.46
C GLU A 104 16.23 -3.39 -20.87
N ALA A 105 17.43 -3.03 -21.30
CA ALA A 105 17.94 -3.37 -22.63
C ALA A 105 18.01 -4.87 -22.94
N TYR A 106 18.05 -5.72 -21.92
CA TYR A 106 18.02 -7.18 -22.09
C TYR A 106 16.60 -7.71 -22.31
N ASP A 107 15.56 -6.97 -22.01
CA ASP A 107 14.17 -7.34 -22.32
C ASP A 107 13.91 -7.12 -23.82
N LYS A 108 13.77 -8.23 -24.55
CA LYS A 108 13.55 -8.23 -26.01
C LYS A 108 12.08 -8.27 -26.42
N HIS A 109 11.17 -8.33 -25.43
CA HIS A 109 9.75 -8.30 -25.72
C HIS A 109 9.33 -6.94 -26.29
N ALA A 110 8.50 -6.93 -27.32
CA ALA A 110 7.93 -5.72 -27.90
C ALA A 110 6.54 -5.48 -27.29
N TYR A 111 6.40 -4.41 -26.55
CA TYR A 111 5.15 -4.06 -25.88
C TYR A 111 4.24 -3.22 -26.79
N PRO A 112 2.91 -3.41 -26.74
CA PRO A 112 1.98 -2.57 -27.51
C PRO A 112 1.79 -1.18 -26.88
N ALA A 113 2.90 -0.47 -26.59
CA ALA A 113 2.98 0.86 -25.97
C ALA A 113 4.24 1.59 -26.43
N GLU A 114 4.42 2.83 -26.03
CA GLU A 114 5.69 3.54 -26.23
C GLU A 114 6.75 2.96 -25.27
N GLU A 115 7.92 2.62 -25.79
CA GLU A 115 8.97 1.97 -25.01
C GLU A 115 10.10 2.94 -24.66
N ILE A 116 10.48 2.94 -23.39
CA ILE A 116 11.69 3.60 -22.88
C ILE A 116 12.68 2.51 -22.49
N VAL A 117 13.72 2.32 -23.29
CA VAL A 117 14.72 1.27 -23.07
C VAL A 117 15.88 1.82 -22.25
N VAL A 118 16.06 1.31 -21.06
CA VAL A 118 17.18 1.68 -20.18
C VAL A 118 18.46 1.04 -20.71
N PRO A 119 19.48 1.84 -21.13
CA PRO A 119 20.74 1.29 -21.66
C PRO A 119 21.44 0.38 -20.66
N ALA A 120 22.09 -0.67 -21.15
CA ALA A 120 22.77 -1.65 -20.29
C ALA A 120 23.89 -1.01 -19.44
N ASP A 121 24.58 -0.03 -19.99
CA ASP A 121 25.68 0.72 -19.39
C ASP A 121 25.22 1.93 -18.54
N TYR A 122 23.92 2.24 -18.55
CA TYR A 122 23.40 3.34 -17.74
C TYR A 122 23.62 3.07 -16.25
N ASN A 123 24.18 4.05 -15.55
CA ASN A 123 24.41 3.98 -14.11
C ASN A 123 23.85 5.23 -13.43
N CYS A 124 23.08 5.06 -12.39
CA CYS A 124 22.63 6.17 -11.57
C CYS A 124 23.79 6.81 -10.80
N PRO A 125 23.88 8.14 -10.72
CA PRO A 125 24.95 8.84 -9.97
C PRO A 125 25.10 8.35 -8.53
N ASN A 126 24.00 8.13 -7.81
CA ASN A 126 23.99 7.62 -6.43
C ASN A 126 23.89 6.09 -6.36
N LYS A 127 24.12 5.38 -7.47
CA LYS A 127 24.18 3.91 -7.54
C LYS A 127 22.84 3.21 -7.24
N SER A 128 21.71 3.87 -7.47
CA SER A 128 20.40 3.23 -7.43
C SER A 128 20.33 2.08 -8.44
N ARG A 129 19.62 1.00 -8.09
CA ARG A 129 19.55 -0.24 -8.86
C ARG A 129 18.12 -0.71 -9.08
N ALA A 130 17.97 -1.70 -9.93
CA ALA A 130 16.69 -2.35 -10.24
C ALA A 130 15.62 -1.32 -10.65
N LYS A 131 14.43 -1.37 -10.07
CA LYS A 131 13.31 -0.48 -10.40
C LYS A 131 13.68 1.01 -10.28
N LEU A 132 14.44 1.41 -9.24
CA LEU A 132 14.90 2.79 -9.06
C LEU A 132 15.76 3.29 -10.22
N ARG A 133 16.64 2.44 -10.74
CA ARG A 133 17.47 2.75 -11.91
C ARG A 133 16.61 3.02 -13.14
N ALA A 134 15.60 2.17 -13.35
CA ALA A 134 14.69 2.33 -14.48
C ALA A 134 13.81 3.59 -14.34
N LEU A 135 13.25 3.83 -13.15
CA LEU A 135 12.48 5.05 -12.87
C LEU A 135 13.32 6.31 -13.03
N HIS A 136 14.56 6.31 -12.57
CA HIS A 136 15.45 7.46 -12.73
C HIS A 136 15.75 7.75 -14.21
N TYR A 137 16.07 6.73 -14.99
CA TYR A 137 16.28 6.89 -16.42
C TYR A 137 15.00 7.40 -17.12
N GLY A 138 13.85 6.82 -16.79
CA GLY A 138 12.57 7.25 -17.33
C GLY A 138 12.23 8.70 -17.01
N SER A 139 12.49 9.16 -15.78
CA SER A 139 12.25 10.56 -15.41
C SER A 139 13.14 11.55 -16.19
N LEU A 140 14.40 11.20 -16.44
CA LEU A 140 15.29 11.99 -17.31
C LEU A 140 14.78 12.01 -18.75
N TRP A 141 14.34 10.87 -19.28
CA TRP A 141 13.78 10.77 -20.61
C TRP A 141 12.53 11.66 -20.77
N PHE A 142 11.61 11.64 -19.78
CA PHE A 142 10.43 12.51 -19.80
C PHE A 142 10.80 14.00 -19.80
N LYS A 143 11.79 14.37 -18.99
CA LYS A 143 12.34 15.74 -18.99
C LYS A 143 12.85 16.15 -20.37
N GLU A 144 13.70 15.35 -20.98
CA GLU A 144 14.30 15.61 -22.29
C GLU A 144 13.25 15.72 -23.41
N HIS A 145 12.10 15.03 -23.25
CA HIS A 145 11.00 15.06 -24.20
C HIS A 145 9.92 16.12 -23.86
N GLY A 146 10.22 17.04 -22.95
CA GLY A 146 9.38 18.20 -22.67
C GLY A 146 8.10 17.92 -21.91
N PHE A 147 8.05 16.86 -21.10
CA PHE A 147 6.93 16.62 -20.20
C PHE A 147 7.06 17.51 -18.95
N GLY A 148 6.13 18.43 -18.74
CA GLY A 148 6.19 19.46 -17.70
C GLY A 148 4.94 19.49 -16.80
N LYS A 149 4.60 20.69 -16.30
CA LYS A 149 3.53 20.93 -15.31
C LYS A 149 2.13 20.46 -15.70
N GLU A 150 1.85 20.38 -16.98
CA GLU A 150 0.56 19.91 -17.50
C GLU A 150 0.46 18.37 -17.52
N THR A 151 1.56 17.67 -17.31
CA THR A 151 1.65 16.22 -17.41
C THR A 151 1.65 15.55 -16.04
N TYR A 152 0.78 14.56 -15.87
CA TYR A 152 0.73 13.69 -14.70
C TYR A 152 1.10 12.27 -15.09
N ILE A 153 2.04 11.69 -14.38
CA ILE A 153 2.59 10.35 -14.60
C ILE A 153 2.02 9.40 -13.56
N CYS A 154 1.30 8.39 -14.02
CA CYS A 154 0.79 7.30 -13.18
C CYS A 154 1.74 6.10 -13.29
N HIS A 155 2.52 5.83 -12.25
CA HIS A 155 3.45 4.72 -12.19
C HIS A 155 2.75 3.43 -11.79
N LEU A 156 3.01 2.35 -12.51
CA LEU A 156 2.50 1.01 -12.23
C LEU A 156 3.65 0.00 -12.18
N ASP A 157 3.49 -0.99 -11.30
CA ASP A 157 4.28 -2.21 -11.37
C ASP A 157 3.77 -3.12 -12.49
N ASP A 158 4.59 -4.06 -12.93
CA ASP A 158 4.31 -4.99 -14.02
C ASP A 158 3.21 -6.04 -13.71
N ASP A 159 2.53 -5.91 -12.58
CA ASP A 159 1.45 -6.77 -12.11
C ASP A 159 0.21 -6.00 -11.61
N SER A 160 0.20 -4.68 -11.75
CA SER A 160 -0.86 -3.82 -11.23
C SER A 160 -1.55 -3.02 -12.33
N VAL A 161 -2.82 -2.68 -12.11
CA VAL A 161 -3.61 -1.82 -12.99
C VAL A 161 -4.53 -0.95 -12.17
N VAL A 162 -4.75 0.28 -12.63
CA VAL A 162 -5.70 1.22 -12.02
C VAL A 162 -7.05 1.16 -12.69
N SER A 163 -8.11 1.51 -11.97
CA SER A 163 -9.46 1.59 -12.58
C SER A 163 -9.58 2.79 -13.52
N ARG A 164 -10.61 2.74 -14.37
CA ARG A 164 -10.94 3.86 -15.25
C ARG A 164 -11.22 5.15 -14.46
N GLU A 165 -11.99 5.06 -13.38
CA GLU A 165 -12.33 6.21 -12.51
C GLU A 165 -11.08 6.84 -11.89
N TYR A 166 -10.07 6.01 -11.59
CA TYR A 166 -8.78 6.47 -11.08
C TYR A 166 -8.10 7.43 -12.07
N LEU A 167 -8.00 7.01 -13.33
CA LEU A 167 -7.38 7.80 -14.39
C LEU A 167 -8.21 9.03 -14.73
N GLU A 168 -9.54 8.92 -14.76
CA GLU A 168 -10.44 10.06 -14.99
C GLU A 168 -10.28 11.15 -13.92
N TYR A 169 -10.06 10.75 -12.65
CA TYR A 169 -9.87 11.71 -11.57
C TYR A 169 -8.59 12.54 -11.73
N ILE A 170 -7.53 11.98 -12.31
CA ILE A 170 -6.25 12.69 -12.51
C ILE A 170 -6.43 13.98 -13.31
N TYR A 171 -7.32 14.01 -14.28
CA TYR A 171 -7.59 15.21 -15.09
C TYR A 171 -8.13 16.39 -14.28
N SER A 172 -8.73 16.14 -13.11
CA SER A 172 -9.30 17.17 -12.24
C SER A 172 -8.69 17.20 -10.83
N MET A 173 -7.64 16.39 -10.60
CA MET A 173 -7.01 16.26 -9.30
C MET A 173 -6.42 17.59 -8.83
N PRO A 174 -6.71 18.08 -7.60
CA PRO A 174 -6.21 19.37 -7.10
C PRO A 174 -4.81 19.27 -6.46
N TYR A 175 -4.15 18.13 -6.58
CA TYR A 175 -2.87 17.84 -5.95
C TYR A 175 -1.76 17.69 -6.99
N ASP A 176 -0.51 17.92 -6.58
CA ASP A 176 0.67 17.69 -7.42
C ASP A 176 0.99 16.21 -7.55
N SER A 177 0.61 15.42 -6.57
CA SER A 177 0.74 13.97 -6.57
C SER A 177 -0.33 13.31 -5.71
N GLY A 178 -0.45 11.99 -5.82
CA GLY A 178 -1.41 11.28 -4.99
C GLY A 178 -1.43 9.78 -5.24
N GLN A 179 -2.21 9.10 -4.42
CA GLN A 179 -2.41 7.66 -4.53
C GLN A 179 -3.78 7.25 -3.98
N GLY A 180 -4.36 6.22 -4.59
CA GLY A 180 -5.62 5.61 -4.15
C GLY A 180 -5.40 4.42 -3.22
N HIS A 181 -6.45 3.60 -3.10
CA HIS A 181 -6.41 2.37 -2.33
C HIS A 181 -6.27 1.15 -3.24
N ILE A 182 -5.63 0.12 -2.71
CA ILE A 182 -5.43 -1.13 -3.43
C ILE A 182 -6.62 -2.09 -3.27
N ARG A 183 -6.82 -2.94 -4.27
CA ARG A 183 -7.78 -4.02 -4.34
C ARG A 183 -7.15 -5.26 -4.92
N LEU A 184 -7.61 -6.43 -4.50
CA LEU A 184 -7.19 -7.66 -5.13
C LEU A 184 -7.87 -7.82 -6.51
N ARG A 185 -7.09 -8.05 -7.55
CA ARG A 185 -7.59 -8.32 -8.91
C ARG A 185 -8.12 -9.75 -9.00
N GLU A 186 -7.27 -10.70 -8.70
CA GLU A 186 -7.54 -12.13 -8.78
C GLU A 186 -6.96 -12.85 -7.55
N PRO A 187 -7.57 -13.96 -7.09
CA PRO A 187 -6.96 -14.77 -6.04
C PRO A 187 -5.69 -15.44 -6.57
N GLY A 188 -4.66 -15.50 -5.72
CA GLY A 188 -3.46 -16.27 -6.00
C GLY A 188 -3.69 -17.77 -5.85
N LYS A 189 -2.71 -18.58 -6.27
CA LYS A 189 -2.73 -20.04 -6.12
C LYS A 189 -2.60 -20.49 -4.68
N HIS A 190 -2.04 -19.65 -3.80
CA HIS A 190 -1.85 -19.94 -2.39
C HIS A 190 -2.82 -19.13 -1.53
N LEU A 191 -3.72 -19.82 -0.82
CA LEU A 191 -4.80 -19.21 -0.06
C LEU A 191 -4.29 -18.19 0.98
N PHE A 192 -3.33 -18.57 1.82
CA PHE A 192 -2.82 -17.68 2.87
C PHE A 192 -2.07 -16.46 2.33
N SER A 193 -1.37 -16.59 1.19
CA SER A 193 -0.76 -15.44 0.53
C SER A 193 -1.82 -14.47 0.02
N THR A 194 -2.90 -14.99 -0.54
CA THR A 194 -4.06 -14.20 -0.99
C THR A 194 -4.72 -13.47 0.19
N LEU A 195 -4.97 -14.17 1.28
CA LEU A 195 -5.61 -13.61 2.46
C LEU A 195 -4.69 -12.66 3.23
N GLY A 196 -3.38 -12.91 3.25
CA GLY A 196 -2.39 -11.98 3.79
C GLY A 196 -2.34 -10.66 3.02
N ASP A 197 -2.48 -10.71 1.68
CA ASP A 197 -2.65 -9.48 0.89
C ASP A 197 -3.99 -8.77 1.16
N MET A 198 -5.06 -9.49 1.55
CA MET A 198 -6.29 -8.85 2.02
C MET A 198 -6.05 -7.97 3.25
N TRP A 199 -5.15 -8.35 4.12
CA TRP A 199 -4.75 -7.56 5.28
C TRP A 199 -4.07 -6.25 4.86
N ARG A 200 -3.12 -6.31 3.95
CA ARG A 200 -2.48 -5.14 3.34
C ARG A 200 -3.52 -4.22 2.68
N ILE A 201 -4.47 -4.78 1.95
CA ILE A 201 -5.56 -4.05 1.30
C ILE A 201 -6.42 -3.33 2.33
N SER A 202 -6.76 -4.00 3.41
CA SER A 202 -7.53 -3.44 4.52
C SER A 202 -6.83 -2.24 5.15
N GLU A 203 -5.54 -2.37 5.40
CA GLU A 203 -4.71 -1.30 5.94
C GLU A 203 -4.59 -0.12 4.98
N CYS A 204 -4.40 -0.38 3.70
CA CYS A 204 -4.36 0.65 2.67
C CYS A 204 -5.68 1.41 2.57
N ALA A 205 -6.82 0.72 2.60
CA ALA A 205 -8.14 1.33 2.51
C ALA A 205 -8.52 2.17 3.74
N SER A 206 -7.93 1.90 4.89
CA SER A 206 -8.20 2.61 6.14
C SER A 206 -7.10 3.63 6.45
N PHE A 207 -5.91 3.15 6.73
CA PHE A 207 -4.79 3.95 7.21
C PHE A 207 -4.20 4.84 6.11
N CYS A 208 -3.74 4.25 5.01
CA CYS A 208 -3.13 5.04 3.93
C CYS A 208 -4.12 6.01 3.31
N ALA A 209 -5.35 5.57 3.05
CA ALA A 209 -6.40 6.43 2.50
C ALA A 209 -6.72 7.63 3.40
N TYR A 210 -6.74 7.43 4.73
CA TYR A 210 -6.93 8.52 5.67
C TYR A 210 -5.79 9.53 5.62
N PHE A 211 -4.55 9.09 5.75
CA PHE A 211 -3.39 9.98 5.78
C PHE A 211 -3.15 10.67 4.43
N ASN A 212 -3.30 9.97 3.31
CA ASN A 212 -3.25 10.58 1.99
C ASN A 212 -4.30 11.68 1.82
N SER A 213 -5.52 11.46 2.34
CA SER A 213 -6.58 12.47 2.32
C SER A 213 -6.30 13.71 3.18
N LYS A 214 -5.32 13.64 4.07
CA LYS A 214 -4.84 14.75 4.90
C LYS A 214 -3.54 15.37 4.35
N GLY A 215 -3.09 14.96 3.18
CA GLY A 215 -1.84 15.43 2.61
C GLY A 215 -0.58 14.94 3.34
N LYS A 216 -0.69 13.85 4.09
CA LYS A 216 0.40 13.28 4.90
C LYS A 216 0.64 11.82 4.53
N PRO A 217 1.26 11.53 3.39
CA PRO A 217 1.53 10.15 2.99
C PRO A 217 2.51 9.52 3.98
N MET A 218 2.02 8.59 4.79
CA MET A 218 2.86 7.87 5.76
C MET A 218 3.52 6.66 5.13
N THR A 219 2.77 5.96 4.31
CA THR A 219 3.22 4.83 3.50
C THR A 219 2.60 4.98 2.12
N ALA A 220 3.43 5.09 1.11
CA ALA A 220 3.00 5.03 -0.28
C ALA A 220 3.29 3.64 -0.85
N HIS A 221 2.68 3.33 -1.96
CA HIS A 221 2.86 2.07 -2.67
C HIS A 221 3.41 2.35 -4.07
N GLY A 222 4.25 1.49 -4.59
CA GLY A 222 4.78 1.62 -5.94
C GLY A 222 3.70 1.51 -7.01
N GLU A 223 2.60 0.85 -6.68
CA GLU A 223 1.48 0.68 -7.58
C GLU A 223 0.57 1.92 -7.58
N GLY A 224 0.37 2.52 -8.73
CA GLY A 224 -0.60 3.60 -8.92
C GLY A 224 -0.22 4.95 -8.30
N MET A 225 1.05 5.19 -8.02
CA MET A 225 1.47 6.52 -7.59
C MET A 225 1.39 7.49 -8.79
N VAL A 226 0.70 8.60 -8.59
CA VAL A 226 0.59 9.67 -9.59
C VAL A 226 1.44 10.84 -9.15
N ILE A 227 2.28 11.33 -10.05
CA ILE A 227 3.19 12.46 -9.81
C ILE A 227 3.14 13.40 -11.01
N ARG A 228 3.10 14.71 -10.76
CA ARG A 228 3.25 15.70 -11.83
C ARG A 228 4.70 15.70 -12.32
N ALA A 229 4.90 15.71 -13.64
CA ALA A 229 6.20 15.47 -14.26
C ALA A 229 7.30 16.43 -13.79
N ASP A 230 7.00 17.72 -13.62
CA ASP A 230 7.97 18.71 -13.11
C ASP A 230 8.35 18.48 -11.64
N VAL A 231 7.46 17.88 -10.85
CA VAL A 231 7.73 17.49 -9.45
C VAL A 231 8.63 16.26 -9.42
N GLU A 232 8.35 15.29 -10.27
CA GLU A 232 9.17 14.08 -10.41
C GLU A 232 10.59 14.42 -10.88
N GLU A 233 10.71 15.31 -11.88
CA GLU A 233 11.99 15.82 -12.36
C GLU A 233 12.81 16.45 -11.24
N LYS A 234 12.18 17.33 -10.45
CA LYS A 234 12.87 18.06 -9.38
C LYS A 234 13.34 17.17 -8.26
N ILE A 235 12.59 16.14 -7.91
CA ILE A 235 12.91 15.23 -6.79
C ILE A 235 13.82 14.10 -7.26
N GLY A 236 13.55 13.52 -8.43
CA GLY A 236 14.26 12.38 -9.00
C GLY A 236 14.02 11.07 -8.24
N TRP A 237 14.62 9.97 -8.77
CA TRP A 237 14.50 8.62 -8.20
C TRP A 237 15.84 8.04 -7.74
N ASP A 238 16.92 8.80 -7.79
CA ASP A 238 18.25 8.29 -7.47
C ASP A 238 18.61 8.50 -6.00
N TYR A 239 18.07 7.66 -5.14
CA TYR A 239 18.28 7.72 -3.69
C TYR A 239 19.46 6.88 -3.17
N GLY A 240 20.13 6.11 -4.03
CA GLY A 240 21.18 5.19 -3.61
C GLY A 240 20.67 4.04 -2.73
N THR A 241 19.35 3.73 -2.82
CA THR A 241 18.70 2.68 -2.03
C THR A 241 18.31 1.48 -2.87
N TYR A 242 17.71 0.52 -2.21
CA TYR A 242 17.34 -0.78 -2.76
C TYR A 242 15.84 -1.06 -2.51
N GLY A 243 14.97 -0.15 -2.81
CA GLY A 243 13.54 -0.27 -2.59
C GLY A 243 12.99 0.78 -1.61
N ALA A 244 11.70 0.71 -1.32
CA ALA A 244 10.91 1.73 -0.65
C ALA A 244 10.98 3.10 -1.37
N GLU A 245 11.21 3.06 -2.66
CA GLU A 245 11.27 4.23 -3.54
C GLU A 245 10.00 5.07 -3.48
N ASP A 246 8.89 4.41 -3.39
CA ASP A 246 7.54 4.97 -3.26
C ASP A 246 7.35 5.76 -1.96
N VAL A 247 7.80 5.19 -0.83
CA VAL A 247 7.74 5.85 0.47
C VAL A 247 8.65 7.08 0.48
N ILE A 248 9.88 6.94 -0.03
CA ILE A 248 10.85 8.04 -0.08
C ILE A 248 10.30 9.17 -0.96
N MET A 249 9.83 8.85 -2.17
CA MET A 249 9.26 9.82 -3.10
C MET A 249 8.10 10.59 -2.48
N ALA A 250 7.12 9.89 -1.91
CA ALA A 250 5.95 10.52 -1.29
C ALA A 250 6.34 11.48 -0.13
N GLN A 251 7.34 11.11 0.67
CA GLN A 251 7.86 11.95 1.74
C GLN A 251 8.60 13.19 1.18
N LEU A 252 9.41 13.01 0.14
CA LEU A 252 10.16 14.09 -0.48
C LEU A 252 9.24 15.08 -1.21
N ILE A 253 8.15 14.62 -1.81
CA ILE A 253 7.13 15.49 -2.40
C ILE A 253 6.62 16.48 -1.36
N VAL A 254 6.17 16.00 -0.21
CA VAL A 254 5.63 16.86 0.84
C VAL A 254 6.72 17.73 1.49
N LYS A 255 7.93 17.19 1.66
CA LYS A 255 9.07 17.92 2.19
C LYS A 255 9.44 19.14 1.32
N ASN A 256 9.35 18.99 0.00
CA ASN A 256 9.63 20.06 -0.96
C ASN A 256 8.45 21.02 -1.17
N GLY A 257 7.41 20.96 -0.33
CA GLY A 257 6.27 21.87 -0.35
C GLY A 257 5.20 21.54 -1.40
N TYR A 258 5.29 20.39 -2.08
CA TYR A 258 4.26 19.94 -2.99
C TYR A 258 3.14 19.21 -2.28
N THR A 259 1.98 19.17 -2.90
CA THR A 259 0.77 18.57 -2.34
C THR A 259 0.66 17.10 -2.71
N PHE A 260 0.27 16.30 -1.72
CA PHE A 260 -0.06 14.88 -1.91
C PHE A 260 -1.51 14.63 -1.51
N GLY A 261 -2.27 13.86 -2.29
CA GLY A 261 -3.66 13.64 -2.02
C GLY A 261 -4.14 12.20 -2.20
N TYR A 262 -5.39 11.96 -1.77
CA TYR A 262 -6.05 10.69 -2.02
C TYR A 262 -6.78 10.74 -3.37
N ILE A 263 -6.49 9.75 -4.22
CA ILE A 263 -7.14 9.56 -5.51
C ILE A 263 -8.26 8.51 -5.34
N PRO A 264 -9.52 8.84 -5.63
CA PRO A 264 -10.60 7.86 -5.64
C PRO A 264 -10.42 6.86 -6.80
N GLY A 265 -11.01 5.69 -6.63
CA GLY A 265 -10.84 4.57 -7.54
C GLY A 265 -9.80 3.57 -7.05
N PRO A 266 -10.02 2.28 -7.33
CA PRO A 266 -9.11 1.22 -6.89
C PRO A 266 -7.90 1.04 -7.81
N ILE A 267 -6.81 0.63 -7.19
CA ILE A 267 -5.63 0.07 -7.82
C ILE A 267 -5.72 -1.44 -7.65
N PHE A 268 -5.72 -2.20 -8.73
CA PHE A 268 -5.82 -3.65 -8.69
C PHE A 268 -4.44 -4.28 -8.71
N ILE A 269 -4.18 -5.16 -7.75
CA ILE A 269 -2.92 -5.87 -7.58
C ILE A 269 -3.12 -7.39 -7.63
N ALA A 270 -2.07 -8.12 -7.99
CA ALA A 270 -2.03 -9.57 -7.90
C ALA A 270 -1.29 -10.01 -6.63
N PRO A 271 -1.80 -11.02 -5.89
CA PRO A 271 -1.08 -11.58 -4.76
C PRO A 271 0.08 -12.46 -5.22
N PRO A 272 1.08 -12.72 -4.35
CA PRO A 272 2.11 -13.71 -4.63
C PRO A 272 1.55 -15.10 -4.89
N LEU A 273 2.16 -15.83 -5.84
CA LEU A 273 1.70 -17.16 -6.27
C LEU A 273 1.88 -18.25 -5.21
N SER A 274 2.84 -18.08 -4.30
CA SER A 274 3.21 -19.11 -3.32
C SER A 274 3.55 -18.50 -1.96
N ALA A 275 3.56 -19.34 -0.93
CA ALA A 275 4.05 -18.99 0.40
C ALA A 275 5.49 -18.46 0.36
N ARG A 276 6.36 -19.08 -0.47
CA ARG A 276 7.74 -18.67 -0.62
C ARG A 276 7.87 -17.25 -1.21
N ASP A 277 7.07 -16.93 -2.22
CA ASP A 277 7.08 -15.60 -2.84
C ASP A 277 6.49 -14.54 -1.92
N PHE A 278 5.44 -14.87 -1.18
CA PHE A 278 4.89 -14.02 -0.14
C PHE A 278 5.96 -13.67 0.91
N TYR A 279 6.68 -14.66 1.35
CA TYR A 279 7.76 -14.55 2.32
C TYR A 279 8.88 -13.62 1.84
N LYS A 280 9.35 -13.82 0.60
CA LYS A 280 10.37 -12.96 -0.04
C LYS A 280 9.87 -11.53 -0.16
N GLN A 281 8.60 -11.34 -0.52
CA GLN A 281 8.00 -10.02 -0.67
C GLN A 281 7.99 -9.26 0.66
N ARG A 282 7.50 -9.88 1.74
CA ARG A 282 7.46 -9.26 3.07
C ARG A 282 8.85 -8.94 3.60
N ARG A 283 9.79 -9.87 3.45
CA ARG A 283 11.19 -9.67 3.82
C ARG A 283 11.79 -8.47 3.10
N ARG A 284 11.57 -8.37 1.79
CA ARG A 284 12.04 -7.25 0.98
C ARG A 284 11.45 -5.93 1.48
N TRP A 285 10.15 -5.87 1.76
CA TRP A 285 9.50 -4.63 2.19
C TRP A 285 10.00 -4.14 3.55
N ILE A 286 10.08 -5.02 4.54
CA ILE A 286 10.56 -4.66 5.87
C ILE A 286 11.97 -4.07 5.80
N TRP A 287 12.87 -4.76 5.12
CA TRP A 287 14.26 -4.32 5.04
C TRP A 287 14.44 -3.11 4.13
N ALA A 288 13.67 -2.98 3.06
CA ALA A 288 13.65 -1.77 2.24
C ALA A 288 13.22 -0.55 3.06
N MET A 289 12.18 -0.68 3.89
CA MET A 289 11.75 0.39 4.80
C MET A 289 12.82 0.75 5.83
N LEU A 290 13.47 -0.25 6.44
CA LEU A 290 14.57 -0.03 7.39
C LEU A 290 15.76 0.67 6.72
N TRP A 291 16.13 0.26 5.52
CA TRP A 291 17.23 0.89 4.77
C TRP A 291 16.89 2.27 4.23
N ALA A 292 15.62 2.57 4.02
CA ALA A 292 15.16 3.89 3.60
C ALA A 292 15.18 4.93 4.73
N THR A 293 15.19 4.51 6.00
CA THR A 293 15.10 5.44 7.14
C THR A 293 16.13 6.57 7.16
N PRO A 294 17.39 6.40 6.70
CA PRO A 294 18.36 7.50 6.63
C PRO A 294 17.94 8.63 5.67
N PHE A 295 17.15 8.31 4.62
CA PHE A 295 16.68 9.26 3.61
C PHE A 295 15.40 10.00 4.00
N ILE A 296 14.73 9.52 5.06
CA ILE A 296 13.48 10.07 5.56
C ILE A 296 13.76 11.03 6.71
N GLU A 297 13.13 12.20 6.73
CA GLU A 297 13.31 13.15 7.81
C GLU A 297 12.93 12.60 9.19
N LYS A 298 13.56 13.11 10.24
CA LYS A 298 13.37 12.65 11.63
C LYS A 298 11.90 12.63 12.04
N ILE A 299 11.11 13.63 11.64
CA ILE A 299 9.69 13.70 11.98
C ILE A 299 8.88 12.59 11.30
N ASN A 300 9.29 12.20 10.10
CA ASN A 300 8.59 11.18 9.32
C ASN A 300 9.08 9.76 9.63
N ARG A 301 10.30 9.61 10.19
CA ARG A 301 10.82 8.31 10.65
C ARG A 301 9.94 7.63 11.68
N LYS A 302 9.32 8.39 12.59
CA LYS A 302 8.36 7.83 13.56
C LYS A 302 7.16 7.16 12.89
N TYR A 303 6.73 7.63 11.73
CA TYR A 303 5.66 6.99 10.97
C TYR A 303 6.12 5.69 10.33
N VAL A 304 7.35 5.64 9.82
CA VAL A 304 7.94 4.40 9.30
C VAL A 304 8.10 3.39 10.44
N TYR A 305 8.67 3.79 11.58
CA TYR A 305 8.77 2.91 12.75
C TYR A 305 7.41 2.46 13.27
N TRP A 306 6.42 3.33 13.26
CA TRP A 306 5.06 2.97 13.60
C TRP A 306 4.46 1.95 12.63
N ALA A 307 4.69 2.10 11.33
CA ALA A 307 4.25 1.12 10.33
C ALA A 307 4.93 -0.24 10.55
N LEU A 308 6.25 -0.26 10.77
CA LEU A 308 7.00 -1.47 11.08
C LEU A 308 6.53 -2.12 12.39
N TYR A 309 6.31 -1.31 13.43
CA TYR A 309 5.78 -1.78 14.71
C TYR A 309 4.42 -2.48 14.53
N ARG A 310 3.49 -1.84 13.83
CA ARG A 310 2.17 -2.43 13.56
C ARG A 310 2.28 -3.73 12.77
N TYR A 311 3.17 -3.78 11.80
CA TYR A 311 3.43 -5.00 11.03
C TYR A 311 3.99 -6.12 11.90
N ALA A 312 4.99 -5.83 12.73
CA ALA A 312 5.63 -6.82 13.58
C ALA A 312 4.74 -7.32 14.71
N ILE A 313 3.89 -6.46 15.27
CA ILE A 313 3.12 -6.72 16.49
C ILE A 313 1.64 -7.01 16.20
N GLY A 314 1.15 -6.79 14.97
CA GLY A 314 -0.27 -6.95 14.62
C GLY A 314 -0.90 -8.26 15.05
N TRP A 315 -0.15 -9.36 15.00
CA TRP A 315 -0.58 -10.68 15.47
C TRP A 315 -0.93 -10.72 16.96
N SER A 316 -0.31 -9.87 17.79
CA SER A 316 -0.50 -9.89 19.24
C SER A 316 -1.90 -9.47 19.68
N GLY A 317 -2.60 -8.67 18.86
CA GLY A 317 -3.99 -8.29 19.10
C GLY A 317 -4.93 -9.47 19.18
N PHE A 318 -4.52 -10.55 18.59
CA PHE A 318 -5.30 -11.75 18.46
C PHE A 318 -4.84 -12.88 19.38
N VAL A 319 -3.53 -13.12 19.41
CA VAL A 319 -2.93 -14.14 20.31
C VAL A 319 -3.20 -13.76 21.77
N GLY A 320 -3.17 -12.47 22.10
CA GLY A 320 -3.46 -11.98 23.45
C GLY A 320 -4.83 -12.42 23.99
N PHE A 321 -5.84 -12.51 23.11
CA PHE A 321 -7.17 -12.99 23.52
C PHE A 321 -7.15 -14.45 24.00
N PHE A 322 -6.55 -15.35 23.21
CA PHE A 322 -6.48 -16.75 23.62
C PHE A 322 -5.62 -16.96 24.85
N LEU A 323 -4.52 -16.22 24.93
CA LEU A 323 -3.69 -16.26 26.13
C LEU A 323 -4.39 -15.70 27.36
N SER A 324 -5.40 -14.85 27.22
CA SER A 324 -6.14 -14.31 28.37
C SER A 324 -7.23 -15.27 28.89
N LEU A 325 -7.72 -16.20 28.08
CA LEU A 325 -8.81 -17.09 28.49
C LEU A 325 -8.48 -17.93 29.75
N PRO A 326 -7.28 -18.55 29.90
CA PRO A 326 -6.94 -19.26 31.12
C PRO A 326 -6.90 -18.38 32.38
N ALA A 327 -6.71 -17.06 32.24
CA ALA A 327 -6.74 -16.13 33.37
C ALA A 327 -8.09 -16.19 34.15
N TYR A 328 -9.17 -16.52 33.46
CA TYR A 328 -10.49 -16.70 34.09
C TYR A 328 -10.50 -17.83 35.13
N PHE A 329 -9.75 -18.89 34.89
CA PHE A 329 -9.69 -20.07 35.76
C PHE A 329 -8.67 -19.94 36.90
N ILE A 330 -7.76 -18.94 36.82
CA ILE A 330 -6.67 -18.75 37.80
C ILE A 330 -7.14 -17.92 39.01
N HIS A 331 -8.34 -17.36 39.00
CA HIS A 331 -8.90 -16.50 40.06
C HIS A 331 -7.95 -15.41 40.57
N PHE A 332 -7.25 -14.75 39.64
CA PHE A 332 -6.31 -13.68 39.97
C PHE A 332 -7.04 -12.33 40.03
N GLN A 333 -6.62 -11.48 40.97
CA GLN A 333 -7.29 -10.17 41.24
C GLN A 333 -7.47 -9.30 39.98
N TYR A 334 -6.59 -9.40 38.97
CA TYR A 334 -6.65 -8.63 37.75
C TYR A 334 -7.10 -9.42 36.51
N SER A 335 -7.59 -10.64 36.69
CA SER A 335 -8.03 -11.51 35.57
C SER A 335 -9.07 -10.84 34.69
N TYR A 336 -10.06 -10.19 35.29
CA TYR A 336 -11.10 -9.46 34.53
C TYR A 336 -10.56 -8.29 33.72
N ALA A 337 -9.60 -7.55 34.28
CA ALA A 337 -8.94 -6.46 33.57
C ALA A 337 -8.13 -6.98 32.35
N ILE A 338 -7.37 -8.06 32.53
CA ILE A 338 -6.62 -8.72 31.47
C ILE A 338 -7.57 -9.17 30.33
N ILE A 339 -8.67 -9.80 30.68
CA ILE A 339 -9.68 -10.26 29.72
C ILE A 339 -10.33 -9.08 29.00
N ALA A 340 -10.74 -8.05 29.73
CA ALA A 340 -11.37 -6.84 29.14
C ALA A 340 -10.42 -6.13 28.17
N PHE A 341 -9.16 -5.93 28.53
CA PHE A 341 -8.14 -5.35 27.63
C PHE A 341 -7.90 -6.20 26.40
N SER A 342 -7.83 -7.50 26.57
CA SER A 342 -7.66 -8.45 25.48
C SER A 342 -8.85 -8.44 24.53
N MET A 343 -10.07 -8.42 25.05
CA MET A 343 -11.29 -8.29 24.26
C MET A 343 -11.31 -6.98 23.49
N PHE A 344 -10.96 -5.84 24.12
CA PHE A 344 -10.84 -4.57 23.46
C PHE A 344 -9.88 -4.62 22.27
N ASN A 345 -8.68 -5.16 22.44
CA ASN A 345 -7.69 -5.34 21.39
C ASN A 345 -8.23 -6.19 20.24
N THR A 346 -8.84 -7.34 20.57
CA THR A 346 -9.36 -8.30 19.58
C THR A 346 -10.52 -7.72 18.78
N ILE A 347 -11.45 -7.03 19.46
CA ILE A 347 -12.59 -6.37 18.81
C ILE A 347 -12.07 -5.30 17.84
N ASN A 348 -11.12 -4.45 18.27
CA ASN A 348 -10.54 -3.43 17.39
C ASN A 348 -9.82 -4.04 16.20
N TYR A 349 -9.02 -5.08 16.44
CA TYR A 349 -8.36 -5.83 15.39
C TYR A 349 -9.37 -6.34 14.33
N PHE A 350 -10.41 -7.02 14.79
CA PHE A 350 -11.47 -7.55 13.93
C PHE A 350 -12.15 -6.46 13.10
N PHE A 351 -12.68 -5.45 13.75
CA PHE A 351 -13.44 -4.40 13.08
C PHE A 351 -12.58 -3.59 12.13
N PHE A 352 -11.34 -3.30 12.48
CA PHE A 352 -10.46 -2.52 11.63
C PHE A 352 -10.17 -3.23 10.30
N TYR A 353 -9.76 -4.49 10.35
CA TYR A 353 -9.44 -5.24 9.14
C TYR A 353 -10.69 -5.61 8.36
N GLN A 354 -11.75 -6.04 9.03
CA GLN A 354 -13.00 -6.38 8.37
C GLN A 354 -13.62 -5.17 7.64
N TYR A 355 -13.54 -3.99 8.22
CA TYR A 355 -13.97 -2.75 7.58
C TYR A 355 -13.26 -2.49 6.25
N GLY A 356 -11.95 -2.59 6.23
CA GLY A 356 -11.16 -2.37 5.02
C GLY A 356 -11.44 -3.43 3.94
N ILE A 357 -11.50 -4.71 4.33
CA ILE A 357 -11.81 -5.82 3.43
C ILE A 357 -13.21 -5.67 2.83
N PHE A 358 -14.20 -5.37 3.65
CA PHE A 358 -15.56 -5.14 3.19
C PHE A 358 -15.66 -3.98 2.20
N LYS A 359 -14.92 -2.91 2.45
CA LYS A 359 -14.86 -1.73 1.56
C LYS A 359 -14.22 -2.01 0.21
N THR A 360 -13.21 -2.86 0.17
CA THR A 360 -12.37 -3.07 -1.02
C THR A 360 -12.67 -4.36 -1.76
N ASN A 361 -12.88 -5.45 -1.03
CA ASN A 361 -13.12 -6.79 -1.59
C ASN A 361 -14.25 -7.50 -0.84
N LYS A 362 -15.47 -6.97 -0.93
CA LYS A 362 -16.66 -7.46 -0.22
C LYS A 362 -16.87 -8.98 -0.28
N ARG A 363 -16.61 -9.62 -1.42
CA ARG A 363 -16.75 -11.07 -1.61
C ARG A 363 -15.86 -11.91 -0.68
N TRP A 364 -14.75 -11.32 -0.20
CA TRP A 364 -13.79 -11.99 0.68
C TRP A 364 -14.09 -11.80 2.17
N SER A 365 -15.01 -10.89 2.51
CA SER A 365 -15.22 -10.47 3.88
C SER A 365 -15.63 -11.62 4.80
N LEU A 366 -16.52 -12.52 4.36
CA LEU A 366 -16.93 -13.68 5.16
C LEU A 366 -15.79 -14.66 5.38
N LEU A 367 -15.05 -15.00 4.31
CA LEU A 367 -13.91 -15.90 4.41
C LEU A 367 -12.82 -15.33 5.32
N MET A 368 -12.52 -14.04 5.20
CA MET A 368 -11.58 -13.37 6.09
C MET A 368 -12.07 -13.28 7.52
N PHE A 369 -13.37 -13.10 7.75
CA PHE A 369 -13.93 -13.12 9.09
C PHE A 369 -13.65 -14.45 9.80
N ILE A 370 -13.78 -15.58 9.08
CA ILE A 370 -13.51 -16.92 9.62
C ILE A 370 -12.02 -17.19 9.76
N LEU A 371 -11.23 -16.83 8.75
CA LEU A 371 -9.81 -17.18 8.66
C LEU A 371 -8.85 -16.07 9.13
N GLN A 372 -9.35 -14.98 9.66
CA GLN A 372 -8.53 -13.84 10.09
C GLN A 372 -7.46 -14.26 11.12
N TYR A 373 -7.77 -15.21 11.98
CA TYR A 373 -6.85 -15.78 12.96
C TYR A 373 -5.64 -16.48 12.35
N PRO A 374 -5.82 -17.58 11.62
CA PRO A 374 -4.67 -18.27 11.03
C PRO A 374 -3.92 -17.39 10.03
N VAL A 375 -4.60 -16.45 9.37
CA VAL A 375 -3.95 -15.47 8.48
C VAL A 375 -3.07 -14.51 9.28
N SER A 376 -3.54 -14.05 10.44
CA SER A 376 -2.77 -13.21 11.34
C SER A 376 -1.47 -13.88 11.81
N LEU A 377 -1.58 -15.14 12.23
CA LEU A 377 -0.41 -15.92 12.64
C LEU A 377 0.57 -16.14 11.49
N TYR A 378 0.05 -16.43 10.31
CA TYR A 378 0.87 -16.60 9.10
C TYR A 378 1.60 -15.31 8.73
N GLU A 379 0.91 -14.16 8.71
CA GLU A 379 1.50 -12.85 8.42
C GLU A 379 2.53 -12.47 9.50
N GLY A 380 2.17 -12.60 10.78
CA GLY A 380 3.05 -12.30 11.89
C GLY A 380 4.30 -13.18 11.92
N GLY A 381 4.16 -14.48 11.69
CA GLY A 381 5.28 -15.40 11.56
C GLY A 381 6.21 -15.03 10.39
N THR A 382 5.64 -14.65 9.27
CA THR A 382 6.39 -14.16 8.10
C THR A 382 7.18 -12.90 8.45
N MET A 383 6.60 -11.97 9.21
CA MET A 383 7.25 -10.74 9.63
C MET A 383 8.40 -10.97 10.60
N ILE A 384 8.18 -11.79 11.62
CA ILE A 384 9.22 -12.14 12.60
C ILE A 384 10.42 -12.79 11.92
N TYR A 385 10.16 -13.78 11.08
CA TYR A 385 11.23 -14.42 10.32
C TYR A 385 11.95 -13.42 9.40
N SER A 386 11.22 -12.53 8.74
CA SER A 386 11.82 -11.52 7.86
C SER A 386 12.77 -10.59 8.62
N LEU A 387 12.45 -10.25 9.88
CA LEU A 387 13.34 -9.46 10.74
C LEU A 387 14.60 -10.23 11.14
N LEU A 388 14.45 -11.54 11.42
CA LEU A 388 15.58 -12.38 11.82
C LEU A 388 16.54 -12.73 10.67
N PHE A 389 16.02 -12.80 9.44
CA PHE A 389 16.79 -13.22 8.26
C PHE A 389 16.79 -12.14 7.17
N PRO A 390 17.68 -11.14 7.27
CA PRO A 390 17.75 -10.05 6.31
C PRO A 390 18.04 -10.55 4.88
N PRO A 391 17.50 -9.90 3.85
CA PRO A 391 17.84 -10.22 2.47
C PRO A 391 19.26 -9.72 2.14
N ASN A 392 19.87 -10.31 1.14
CA ASN A 392 21.10 -9.75 0.60
C ASN A 392 20.81 -8.44 -0.15
N LYS A 393 21.39 -7.33 0.27
CA LYS A 393 21.25 -6.01 -0.37
C LYS A 393 21.66 -5.99 -1.85
N MET A 394 22.53 -6.90 -2.26
CA MET A 394 23.06 -6.96 -3.64
C MET A 394 22.18 -7.80 -4.57
N LYS A 395 21.21 -8.55 -4.03
CA LYS A 395 20.43 -9.50 -4.78
C LYS A 395 18.94 -9.15 -4.69
N TYR A 396 18.37 -8.65 -5.80
CA TYR A 396 16.95 -8.34 -5.86
C TYR A 396 16.12 -9.63 -5.97
N ASP A 397 15.25 -9.87 -5.01
CA ASP A 397 14.33 -11.02 -5.04
C ASP A 397 13.18 -10.74 -6.01
N VAL A 398 13.15 -11.43 -7.14
CA VAL A 398 12.02 -11.40 -8.07
C VAL A 398 10.86 -12.19 -7.46
N ILE A 399 9.69 -11.58 -7.39
CA ILE A 399 8.46 -12.18 -6.87
C ILE A 399 7.60 -12.61 -8.05
N LYS A 400 7.25 -13.89 -8.11
CA LYS A 400 6.34 -14.39 -9.14
C LYS A 400 4.90 -14.02 -8.77
N LYS A 401 4.21 -13.39 -9.70
CA LYS A 401 2.79 -13.02 -9.63
C LYS A 401 2.10 -13.47 -10.93
N ILE A 402 0.78 -13.52 -10.93
CA ILE A 402 0.00 -13.99 -12.10
C ILE A 402 -0.05 -12.91 -13.16
#